data_c8bc70083ec2123735af372293ab50c5
#
_entry.id   c8bc70083ec2123735af372293ab50c5
#
_cell.length_a   1.000
_cell.length_b   1.000
_cell.length_c   1.000
_cell.angle_alpha   90.00
_cell.angle_beta   90.00
_cell.angle_gamma   90.00
#
_symmetry.space_group_name_H-M   'P 1'
#
loop_
_entity.id
_entity.type
_entity.pdbx_description
1 polymer ?
#
loop_
_entity_poly.entity_id
_entity_poly.type
_entity_poly.pdbx_seq_one_letter_code
_entity_poly.pdbx_strand_id
1 'polypeptide(L)'
;LDSGMLEQLTEDSWLSPFPQYHTTERPDRAAQEILNGKVVLLCDNSPLALVLPGAFNSFMESSEDWYNRFEMISFLRMLRYVAMAAATLLPGLYLAVIRFHTQILPVNMILSFSQARAGVPFSSVAELLLLEISFELIREAGVRIPGALGNAMGIVGGLIVGSAAVEANLVSPIVVMVVAITALGSLSIPNEEFASAFRLLKYFFLFLGGYLGIFGIVAGVYLTVSHLAGLLSFGVPYLVPFVKKDATKGIGAGIWRVPFKKRWRRPLYARDAEKVRLVKGEKKK
;
A
#
# COMPACT_ATOMS: atom_id res chain seq x y z
N LEU A 1 4.28 -11.01 -26.61
CA LEU A 1 4.45 -11.12 -25.17
C LEU A 1 4.24 -9.74 -24.58
N ASP A 2 3.33 -9.62 -23.63
CA ASP A 2 3.11 -8.38 -22.88
C ASP A 2 4.08 -8.28 -21.70
N SER A 3 4.29 -7.06 -21.20
CA SER A 3 5.16 -6.77 -20.04
C SER A 3 4.81 -7.62 -18.81
N GLY A 4 3.52 -7.81 -18.50
CA GLY A 4 3.08 -8.63 -17.36
C GLY A 4 3.43 -10.13 -17.50
N MET A 5 3.50 -10.66 -18.71
CA MET A 5 3.94 -12.04 -18.94
C MET A 5 5.45 -12.19 -18.74
N LEU A 6 6.23 -11.18 -19.14
CA LEU A 6 7.67 -11.13 -18.90
C LEU A 6 7.97 -11.07 -17.40
N GLU A 7 7.20 -10.27 -16.67
CA GLU A 7 7.30 -10.15 -15.22
C GLU A 7 7.13 -11.52 -14.55
N GLN A 8 6.00 -12.20 -14.80
CA GLN A 8 5.69 -13.50 -14.21
C GLN A 8 6.72 -14.61 -14.54
N LEU A 9 7.35 -14.54 -15.73
CA LEU A 9 8.34 -15.53 -16.14
C LEU A 9 9.72 -15.29 -15.51
N THR A 10 10.01 -14.08 -15.05
CA THR A 10 11.36 -13.68 -14.61
C THR A 10 11.43 -13.30 -13.12
N GLU A 11 10.29 -13.31 -12.42
CA GLU A 11 10.25 -13.06 -10.98
C GLU A 11 10.99 -14.13 -10.17
N ASP A 12 11.75 -13.70 -9.14
CA ASP A 12 12.43 -14.60 -8.22
C ASP A 12 11.45 -15.40 -7.34
N SER A 13 10.28 -14.83 -7.02
CA SER A 13 9.28 -15.39 -6.09
C SER A 13 7.86 -15.29 -6.65
N TRP A 14 7.49 -16.19 -7.54
CA TRP A 14 6.18 -16.25 -8.19
C TRP A 14 4.98 -16.49 -7.25
N LEU A 15 5.19 -17.03 -6.05
CA LEU A 15 4.16 -17.27 -5.04
C LEU A 15 3.85 -16.03 -4.19
N SER A 16 4.70 -15.00 -4.24
CA SER A 16 4.51 -13.79 -3.46
C SER A 16 3.49 -12.88 -4.13
N PRO A 17 2.47 -12.37 -3.40
CA PRO A 17 1.55 -11.38 -3.96
C PRO A 17 2.19 -10.00 -4.16
N PHE A 18 3.42 -9.80 -3.69
CA PHE A 18 4.12 -8.53 -3.77
C PHE A 18 4.90 -8.42 -5.08
N PRO A 19 4.66 -7.35 -5.90
CA PRO A 19 5.34 -7.15 -7.17
C PRO A 19 6.85 -6.96 -6.97
N GLN A 20 7.66 -7.57 -7.83
CA GLN A 20 9.12 -7.45 -7.80
C GLN A 20 9.64 -6.46 -8.83
N TYR A 21 8.81 -6.07 -9.79
CA TYR A 21 9.02 -5.01 -10.75
C TYR A 21 8.24 -3.76 -10.37
N HIS A 22 8.76 -2.60 -10.70
CA HIS A 22 8.00 -1.37 -10.62
C HIS A 22 7.60 -0.97 -12.05
N THR A 23 6.31 -1.03 -12.34
CA THR A 23 5.76 -0.65 -13.65
C THR A 23 5.53 0.86 -13.75
N THR A 24 5.78 1.45 -14.91
CA THR A 24 5.50 2.86 -15.15
C THR A 24 5.24 3.15 -16.62
N GLU A 25 4.23 3.98 -16.92
CA GLU A 25 3.96 4.52 -18.24
C GLU A 25 4.71 5.85 -18.49
N ARG A 26 5.31 6.41 -17.43
CA ARG A 26 5.92 7.74 -17.47
C ARG A 26 7.39 7.68 -17.84
N PRO A 27 7.82 8.28 -18.97
CA PRO A 27 9.22 8.25 -19.39
C PRO A 27 10.14 9.07 -18.47
N ASP A 28 9.64 10.13 -17.83
CA ASP A 28 10.37 10.90 -16.82
C ASP A 28 10.72 10.06 -15.60
N ARG A 29 9.79 9.19 -15.15
CA ARG A 29 10.02 8.25 -14.05
C ARG A 29 11.05 7.20 -14.43
N ALA A 30 10.91 6.59 -15.62
CA ALA A 30 11.86 5.60 -16.12
C ALA A 30 13.28 6.18 -16.23
N ALA A 31 13.42 7.37 -16.81
CA ALA A 31 14.70 8.08 -16.90
C ALA A 31 15.32 8.34 -15.53
N GLN A 32 14.51 8.74 -14.53
CA GLN A 32 14.99 8.97 -13.17
C GLN A 32 15.47 7.70 -12.49
N GLU A 33 14.80 6.57 -12.71
CA GLU A 33 15.22 5.28 -12.14
C GLU A 33 16.51 4.79 -12.78
N ILE A 34 16.72 5.02 -14.10
CA ILE A 34 18.01 4.79 -14.76
C ILE A 34 19.11 5.64 -14.11
N LEU A 35 18.86 6.93 -13.87
CA LEU A 35 19.81 7.81 -13.19
C LEU A 35 20.09 7.38 -11.74
N ASN A 36 19.16 6.67 -11.10
CA ASN A 36 19.36 6.05 -9.80
C ASN A 36 20.19 4.74 -9.87
N GLY A 37 20.48 4.23 -11.08
CA GLY A 37 21.26 3.01 -11.31
C GLY A 37 20.42 1.73 -11.33
N LYS A 38 19.12 1.85 -11.63
CA LYS A 38 18.24 0.72 -11.92
C LYS A 38 18.25 0.38 -13.40
N VAL A 39 17.79 -0.82 -13.73
CA VAL A 39 17.60 -1.28 -15.11
C VAL A 39 16.15 -1.03 -15.49
N VAL A 40 15.91 -0.58 -16.70
CA VAL A 40 14.57 -0.40 -17.28
C VAL A 40 14.47 -1.30 -18.50
N LEU A 41 13.46 -2.16 -18.52
CA LEU A 41 13.11 -3.02 -19.64
C LEU A 41 11.90 -2.40 -20.37
N LEU A 42 12.02 -2.31 -21.69
CA LEU A 42 10.94 -1.91 -22.59
C LEU A 42 10.56 -3.11 -23.43
N CYS A 43 9.27 -3.40 -23.49
CA CYS A 43 8.72 -4.46 -24.32
C CYS A 43 7.99 -3.84 -25.51
N ASP A 44 8.22 -4.38 -26.69
CA ASP A 44 7.42 -4.00 -27.86
C ASP A 44 5.94 -4.32 -27.62
N ASN A 45 5.07 -3.45 -28.11
CA ASN A 45 3.62 -3.53 -27.97
C ASN A 45 3.06 -3.35 -26.53
N SER A 46 3.89 -2.94 -25.57
CA SER A 46 3.44 -2.57 -24.23
C SER A 46 3.77 -1.10 -23.93
N PRO A 47 2.81 -0.32 -23.40
CA PRO A 47 3.07 1.05 -22.97
C PRO A 47 3.85 1.12 -21.64
N LEU A 48 4.01 -0.01 -20.96
CA LEU A 48 4.62 -0.09 -19.65
C LEU A 48 6.13 -0.35 -19.73
N ALA A 49 6.89 0.46 -19.02
CA ALA A 49 8.30 0.20 -18.75
C ALA A 49 8.45 -0.55 -17.42
N LEU A 50 9.18 -1.66 -17.42
CA LEU A 50 9.48 -2.46 -16.24
C LEU A 50 10.80 -2.00 -15.62
N VAL A 51 10.74 -1.55 -14.37
CA VAL A 51 11.91 -1.06 -13.63
C VAL A 51 12.34 -2.06 -12.58
N LEU A 52 13.59 -2.49 -12.63
CA LEU A 52 14.16 -3.46 -11.69
C LEU A 52 15.48 -2.97 -11.10
N PRO A 53 15.77 -3.38 -9.84
CA PRO A 53 14.96 -4.12 -8.91
C PRO A 53 13.82 -3.27 -8.32
N GLY A 54 12.67 -3.90 -8.07
CA GLY A 54 11.59 -3.32 -7.29
C GLY A 54 11.88 -3.42 -5.80
N ALA A 55 11.81 -2.31 -5.07
CA ALA A 55 11.96 -2.30 -3.63
C ALA A 55 10.71 -1.68 -2.99
N PHE A 56 10.35 -2.11 -1.78
CA PHE A 56 9.18 -1.65 -1.05
C PHE A 56 9.00 -0.12 -1.09
N ASN A 57 10.08 0.60 -0.86
CA ASN A 57 10.07 2.06 -0.86
C ASN A 57 9.75 2.66 -2.24
N SER A 58 10.16 2.01 -3.34
CA SER A 58 9.89 2.53 -4.69
C SER A 58 8.41 2.49 -5.07
N PHE A 59 7.65 1.54 -4.53
CA PHE A 59 6.20 1.45 -4.72
C PHE A 59 5.42 2.51 -3.95
N MET A 60 5.99 3.03 -2.85
CA MET A 60 5.40 4.10 -2.04
C MET A 60 5.77 5.50 -2.54
N GLU A 61 6.65 5.61 -3.53
CA GLU A 61 7.03 6.86 -4.15
C GLU A 61 6.14 7.18 -5.36
N SER A 62 5.51 8.35 -5.37
CA SER A 62 4.85 8.90 -6.55
C SER A 62 5.84 9.70 -7.40
N SER A 63 5.58 9.79 -8.72
CA SER A 63 6.35 10.67 -9.61
C SER A 63 6.32 12.13 -9.19
N GLU A 64 5.19 12.59 -8.65
CA GLU A 64 5.00 13.96 -8.15
C GLU A 64 5.87 14.30 -6.94
N ASP A 65 6.34 13.29 -6.20
CA ASP A 65 7.22 13.50 -5.05
C ASP A 65 8.52 14.19 -5.45
N TRP A 66 8.91 14.18 -6.72
CA TRP A 66 10.14 14.75 -7.20
C TRP A 66 10.02 16.22 -7.61
N TYR A 67 8.82 16.70 -7.88
CA TYR A 67 8.55 18.06 -8.37
C TYR A 67 8.20 19.05 -7.26
N ASN A 68 7.73 18.56 -6.11
CA ASN A 68 7.31 19.39 -5.00
C ASN A 68 8.42 19.60 -3.94
N ARG A 69 8.19 20.48 -2.97
CA ARG A 69 9.13 20.75 -1.87
C ARG A 69 9.27 19.54 -0.96
N PHE A 70 10.46 19.30 -0.42
CA PHE A 70 10.80 18.10 0.34
C PHE A 70 10.04 17.97 1.67
N GLU A 71 9.68 19.09 2.32
CA GLU A 71 8.93 19.10 3.58
C GLU A 71 7.53 18.55 3.38
N MET A 72 6.79 19.08 2.40
CA MET A 72 5.44 18.65 2.06
C MET A 72 5.42 17.18 1.65
N ILE A 73 6.36 16.79 0.80
CA ILE A 73 6.45 15.40 0.33
C ILE A 73 6.78 14.43 1.46
N SER A 74 7.63 14.83 2.41
CA SER A 74 7.92 14.00 3.57
C SER A 74 6.67 13.75 4.41
N PHE A 75 5.84 14.78 4.61
CA PHE A 75 4.55 14.64 5.29
C PHE A 75 3.60 13.72 4.52
N LEU A 76 3.44 13.91 3.20
CA LEU A 76 2.59 13.08 2.36
C LEU A 76 3.04 11.61 2.34
N ARG A 77 4.35 11.35 2.28
CA ARG A 77 4.87 9.97 2.37
C ARG A 77 4.53 9.33 3.71
N MET A 78 4.72 10.04 4.82
CA MET A 78 4.33 9.53 6.14
C MET A 78 2.84 9.20 6.18
N LEU A 79 2.00 10.08 5.62
CA LEU A 79 0.55 9.86 5.54
C LEU A 79 0.21 8.61 4.70
N ARG A 80 0.91 8.38 3.58
CA ARG A 80 0.73 7.15 2.77
C ARG A 80 1.05 5.88 3.55
N TYR A 81 2.13 5.87 4.34
CA TYR A 81 2.46 4.71 5.19
C TYR A 81 1.40 4.44 6.25
N VAL A 82 0.89 5.50 6.89
CA VAL A 82 -0.21 5.38 7.86
C VAL A 82 -1.48 4.90 7.17
N ALA A 83 -1.81 5.44 6.00
CA ALA A 83 -2.98 5.05 5.22
C ALA A 83 -2.90 3.58 4.76
N MET A 84 -1.73 3.13 4.29
CA MET A 84 -1.47 1.73 3.95
C MET A 84 -1.68 0.81 5.15
N ALA A 85 -1.11 1.16 6.31
CA ALA A 85 -1.28 0.39 7.54
C ALA A 85 -2.75 0.34 7.97
N ALA A 86 -3.46 1.47 7.92
CA ALA A 86 -4.88 1.54 8.22
C ALA A 86 -5.70 0.69 7.23
N ALA A 87 -5.46 0.82 5.91
CA ALA A 87 -6.15 0.05 4.89
C ALA A 87 -6.04 -1.46 5.09
N THR A 88 -4.90 -1.92 5.61
CA THR A 88 -4.62 -3.35 5.77
C THR A 88 -5.07 -3.89 7.13
N LEU A 89 -4.81 -3.15 8.21
CA LEU A 89 -4.98 -3.67 9.57
C LEU A 89 -6.32 -3.29 10.20
N LEU A 90 -6.91 -2.13 9.83
CA LEU A 90 -8.07 -1.59 10.54
C LEU A 90 -9.28 -2.53 10.56
N PRO A 91 -9.66 -3.24 9.47
CA PRO A 91 -10.78 -4.19 9.51
C PRO A 91 -10.56 -5.33 10.50
N GLY A 92 -9.36 -5.91 10.49
CA GLY A 92 -8.98 -6.97 11.43
C GLY A 92 -8.92 -6.48 12.87
N LEU A 93 -8.36 -5.29 13.11
CA LEU A 93 -8.31 -4.65 14.43
C LEU A 93 -9.71 -4.36 14.98
N TYR A 94 -10.61 -3.84 14.13
CA TYR A 94 -12.00 -3.61 14.52
C TYR A 94 -12.65 -4.91 15.02
N LEU A 95 -12.52 -6.00 14.25
CA LEU A 95 -13.06 -7.30 14.68
C LEU A 95 -12.39 -7.83 15.95
N ALA A 96 -11.08 -7.69 16.07
CA ALA A 96 -10.33 -8.13 17.23
C ALA A 96 -10.80 -7.41 18.51
N VAL A 97 -11.05 -6.11 18.44
CA VAL A 97 -11.52 -5.30 19.57
C VAL A 97 -12.96 -5.65 19.92
N ILE A 98 -13.86 -5.67 18.93
CA ILE A 98 -15.30 -5.87 19.16
C ILE A 98 -15.63 -7.27 19.67
N ARG A 99 -14.90 -8.30 19.22
CA ARG A 99 -15.20 -9.70 19.58
C ARG A 99 -14.48 -10.20 20.82
N PHE A 100 -13.23 -9.76 21.02
CA PHE A 100 -12.37 -10.35 22.05
C PHE A 100 -11.88 -9.36 23.11
N HIS A 101 -11.83 -8.07 22.79
CA HIS A 101 -11.18 -7.08 23.65
C HIS A 101 -12.06 -5.84 23.89
N THR A 102 -13.36 -6.04 24.07
CA THR A 102 -14.32 -4.94 24.33
C THR A 102 -13.96 -4.10 25.54
N GLN A 103 -13.26 -4.70 26.51
CA GLN A 103 -12.78 -4.03 27.72
C GLN A 103 -11.77 -2.89 27.47
N ILE A 104 -11.17 -2.81 26.29
CA ILE A 104 -10.28 -1.70 25.91
C ILE A 104 -11.08 -0.41 25.64
N LEU A 105 -12.36 -0.57 25.29
CA LEU A 105 -13.22 0.55 24.93
C LEU A 105 -13.87 1.17 26.18
N PRO A 106 -13.98 2.51 26.24
CA PRO A 106 -14.80 3.17 27.25
C PRO A 106 -16.24 2.68 27.23
N VAL A 107 -16.86 2.57 28.40
CA VAL A 107 -18.24 2.05 28.55
C VAL A 107 -19.24 2.77 27.64
N ASN A 108 -19.13 4.08 27.52
CA ASN A 108 -20.00 4.87 26.64
C ASN A 108 -19.87 4.46 25.16
N MET A 109 -18.66 4.11 24.70
CA MET A 109 -18.45 3.60 23.34
C MET A 109 -19.04 2.21 23.15
N ILE A 110 -18.92 1.34 24.16
CA ILE A 110 -19.52 -0.01 24.11
C ILE A 110 -21.05 0.10 23.97
N LEU A 111 -21.67 0.98 24.73
CA LEU A 111 -23.11 1.24 24.64
C LEU A 111 -23.51 1.80 23.27
N SER A 112 -22.77 2.77 22.74
CA SER A 112 -22.99 3.33 21.41
C SER A 112 -22.85 2.27 20.32
N PHE A 113 -21.83 1.39 20.41
CA PHE A 113 -21.63 0.31 19.46
C PHE A 113 -22.75 -0.75 19.53
N SER A 114 -23.21 -1.08 20.74
CA SER A 114 -24.33 -1.99 20.94
C SER A 114 -25.62 -1.41 20.34
N GLN A 115 -25.89 -0.13 20.56
CA GLN A 115 -27.06 0.56 19.99
C GLN A 115 -26.97 0.64 18.45
N ALA A 116 -25.81 0.99 17.90
CA ALA A 116 -25.61 1.09 16.47
C ALA A 116 -25.77 -0.26 15.74
N ARG A 117 -25.64 -1.36 16.46
CA ARG A 117 -25.82 -2.73 15.95
C ARG A 117 -27.18 -3.33 16.29
N ALA A 118 -28.00 -2.61 17.07
CA ALA A 118 -29.33 -3.07 17.39
C ALA A 118 -30.18 -3.18 16.10
N GLY A 119 -30.64 -4.38 15.79
CA GLY A 119 -31.42 -4.65 14.58
C GLY A 119 -30.64 -5.21 13.40
N VAL A 120 -29.31 -5.25 13.43
CA VAL A 120 -28.49 -5.88 12.38
C VAL A 120 -28.50 -7.41 12.55
N PRO A 121 -28.95 -8.19 11.54
CA PRO A 121 -29.11 -9.65 11.67
C PRO A 121 -27.80 -10.42 11.53
N PHE A 122 -26.72 -9.78 11.02
CA PHE A 122 -25.46 -10.42 10.71
C PHE A 122 -24.44 -10.34 11.86
N SER A 123 -23.54 -11.33 11.93
CA SER A 123 -22.39 -11.23 12.80
C SER A 123 -21.42 -10.13 12.32
N SER A 124 -20.60 -9.56 13.23
CA SER A 124 -19.63 -8.50 12.86
C SER A 124 -18.69 -8.88 11.71
N VAL A 125 -18.32 -10.17 11.63
CA VAL A 125 -17.45 -10.68 10.56
C VAL A 125 -18.20 -10.71 9.24
N ALA A 126 -19.44 -11.20 9.24
CA ALA A 126 -20.27 -11.30 8.02
C ALA A 126 -20.63 -9.88 7.49
N GLU A 127 -20.97 -8.97 8.39
CA GLU A 127 -21.26 -7.57 8.11
C GLU A 127 -20.08 -6.88 7.42
N LEU A 128 -18.88 -7.04 7.98
CA LEU A 128 -17.66 -6.45 7.43
C LEU A 128 -17.27 -7.10 6.08
N LEU A 129 -17.34 -8.43 5.98
CA LEU A 129 -17.07 -9.13 4.73
C LEU A 129 -18.02 -8.74 3.61
N LEU A 130 -19.32 -8.61 3.91
CA LEU A 130 -20.32 -8.20 2.94
C LEU A 130 -19.99 -6.83 2.34
N LEU A 131 -19.66 -5.87 3.19
CA LEU A 131 -19.29 -4.53 2.72
C LEU A 131 -17.94 -4.54 1.97
N GLU A 132 -16.92 -5.20 2.49
CA GLU A 132 -15.60 -5.25 1.85
C GLU A 132 -15.67 -5.89 0.44
N ILE A 133 -16.43 -6.98 0.30
CA ILE A 133 -16.65 -7.62 -1.00
C ILE A 133 -17.45 -6.70 -1.93
N SER A 134 -18.49 -6.03 -1.41
CA SER A 134 -19.28 -5.07 -2.20
C SER A 134 -18.42 -3.93 -2.73
N PHE A 135 -17.53 -3.37 -1.90
CA PHE A 135 -16.59 -2.34 -2.32
C PHE A 135 -15.58 -2.85 -3.35
N GLU A 136 -15.09 -4.09 -3.21
CA GLU A 136 -14.17 -4.66 -4.20
C GLU A 136 -14.85 -4.89 -5.54
N LEU A 137 -16.13 -5.32 -5.56
CA LEU A 137 -16.94 -5.44 -6.78
C LEU A 137 -17.16 -4.08 -7.47
N ILE A 138 -17.44 -3.03 -6.68
CA ILE A 138 -17.61 -1.67 -7.22
C ILE A 138 -16.29 -1.19 -7.84
N ARG A 139 -15.17 -1.46 -7.21
CA ARG A 139 -13.84 -1.11 -7.70
C ARG A 139 -13.52 -1.85 -8.99
N GLU A 140 -13.72 -3.16 -9.03
CA GLU A 140 -13.51 -3.99 -10.23
C GLU A 140 -14.35 -3.49 -11.41
N ALA A 141 -15.61 -3.11 -11.15
CA ALA A 141 -16.46 -2.49 -12.16
C ALA A 141 -15.92 -1.12 -12.62
N GLY A 142 -15.37 -0.34 -11.68
CA GLY A 142 -14.80 0.99 -11.94
C GLY A 142 -13.55 0.96 -12.83
N VAL A 143 -12.71 -0.05 -12.70
CA VAL A 143 -11.49 -0.21 -13.53
C VAL A 143 -11.83 -0.39 -15.01
N ARG A 144 -12.98 -0.98 -15.33
CA ARG A 144 -13.42 -1.20 -16.71
C ARG A 144 -14.02 0.02 -17.38
N ILE A 145 -14.29 1.09 -16.62
CA ILE A 145 -14.84 2.34 -17.14
C ILE A 145 -13.67 3.27 -17.47
N PRO A 146 -13.49 3.68 -18.75
CA PRO A 146 -12.36 4.50 -19.13
C PRO A 146 -12.44 5.93 -18.54
N GLY A 147 -11.29 6.45 -18.11
CA GLY A 147 -11.13 7.82 -17.66
C GLY A 147 -11.53 8.08 -16.19
N ALA A 148 -11.63 9.36 -15.83
CA ALA A 148 -11.91 9.82 -14.47
C ALA A 148 -13.27 9.37 -13.91
N LEU A 149 -14.19 8.93 -14.77
CA LEU A 149 -15.52 8.46 -14.38
C LEU A 149 -15.46 7.16 -13.57
N GLY A 150 -14.52 6.26 -13.84
CA GLY A 150 -14.37 5.00 -13.11
C GLY A 150 -14.11 5.22 -11.60
N ASN A 151 -13.20 6.12 -11.26
CA ASN A 151 -12.92 6.48 -9.87
C ASN A 151 -14.12 7.17 -9.20
N ALA A 152 -14.80 8.07 -9.91
CA ALA A 152 -16.01 8.74 -9.38
C ALA A 152 -17.14 7.73 -9.12
N MET A 153 -17.37 6.78 -10.05
CA MET A 153 -18.35 5.71 -9.89
C MET A 153 -18.03 4.81 -8.69
N GLY A 154 -16.76 4.51 -8.44
CA GLY A 154 -16.33 3.75 -7.27
C GLY A 154 -16.69 4.45 -5.94
N ILE A 155 -16.45 5.76 -5.86
CA ILE A 155 -16.75 6.54 -4.65
C ILE A 155 -18.28 6.69 -4.46
N VAL A 156 -19.00 7.09 -5.50
CA VAL A 156 -20.45 7.30 -5.45
C VAL A 156 -21.18 5.98 -5.22
N GLY A 157 -20.81 4.92 -5.93
CA GLY A 157 -21.37 3.58 -5.73
C GLY A 157 -21.16 3.07 -4.31
N GLY A 158 -19.96 3.26 -3.76
CA GLY A 158 -19.65 2.92 -2.38
C GLY A 158 -20.50 3.69 -1.35
N LEU A 159 -20.70 4.98 -1.57
CA LEU A 159 -21.56 5.80 -0.70
C LEU A 159 -23.03 5.35 -0.77
N ILE A 160 -23.56 5.11 -1.98
CA ILE A 160 -24.94 4.67 -2.17
C ILE A 160 -25.16 3.28 -1.55
N VAL A 161 -24.27 2.33 -1.81
CA VAL A 161 -24.39 0.97 -1.25
C VAL A 161 -24.24 1.01 0.27
N GLY A 162 -23.30 1.81 0.80
CA GLY A 162 -23.11 1.97 2.24
C GLY A 162 -24.33 2.57 2.93
N SER A 163 -24.91 3.66 2.40
CA SER A 163 -26.09 4.30 2.99
C SER A 163 -27.33 3.40 2.92
N ALA A 164 -27.58 2.77 1.77
CA ALA A 164 -28.70 1.85 1.61
C ALA A 164 -28.60 0.62 2.53
N ALA A 165 -27.39 0.09 2.73
CA ALA A 165 -27.15 -1.04 3.62
C ALA A 165 -27.41 -0.66 5.12
N VAL A 166 -27.10 0.58 5.51
CA VAL A 166 -27.42 1.09 6.86
C VAL A 166 -28.92 1.32 7.01
N GLU A 167 -29.58 1.95 6.04
CA GLU A 167 -31.04 2.20 6.07
C GLU A 167 -31.83 0.88 6.12
N ALA A 168 -31.33 -0.16 5.44
CA ALA A 168 -31.93 -1.49 5.48
C ALA A 168 -31.59 -2.29 6.75
N ASN A 169 -30.85 -1.73 7.70
CA ASN A 169 -30.32 -2.41 8.90
C ASN A 169 -29.51 -3.69 8.57
N LEU A 170 -28.90 -3.78 7.40
CA LEU A 170 -28.05 -4.90 7.03
C LEU A 170 -26.65 -4.78 7.63
N VAL A 171 -26.18 -3.54 7.80
CA VAL A 171 -24.86 -3.24 8.38
C VAL A 171 -24.94 -2.07 9.35
N SER A 172 -24.04 -2.03 10.31
CA SER A 172 -23.95 -0.90 11.24
C SER A 172 -23.18 0.30 10.63
N PRO A 173 -23.52 1.55 11.00
CA PRO A 173 -22.80 2.74 10.55
C PRO A 173 -21.30 2.70 10.84
N ILE A 174 -20.90 2.03 11.92
CA ILE A 174 -19.51 1.93 12.35
C ILE A 174 -18.70 1.07 11.35
N VAL A 175 -19.26 -0.04 10.88
CA VAL A 175 -18.61 -0.90 9.89
C VAL A 175 -18.48 -0.15 8.56
N VAL A 176 -19.48 0.61 8.15
CA VAL A 176 -19.38 1.47 6.95
C VAL A 176 -18.23 2.47 7.07
N MET A 177 -18.06 3.10 8.24
CA MET A 177 -16.95 4.02 8.50
C MET A 177 -15.58 3.30 8.42
N VAL A 178 -15.45 2.12 9.03
CA VAL A 178 -14.24 1.31 8.96
C VAL A 178 -13.88 0.97 7.51
N VAL A 179 -14.84 0.46 6.74
CA VAL A 179 -14.66 0.11 5.33
C VAL A 179 -14.32 1.33 4.48
N ALA A 180 -14.96 2.47 4.71
CA ALA A 180 -14.66 3.71 4.01
C ALA A 180 -13.21 4.17 4.25
N ILE A 181 -12.73 4.15 5.49
CA ILE A 181 -11.35 4.51 5.82
C ILE A 181 -10.36 3.55 5.15
N THR A 182 -10.65 2.25 5.14
CA THR A 182 -9.78 1.25 4.48
C THR A 182 -9.76 1.42 2.98
N ALA A 183 -10.90 1.69 2.36
CA ALA A 183 -11.01 1.96 0.93
C ALA A 183 -10.19 3.21 0.54
N LEU A 184 -10.38 4.33 1.24
CA LEU A 184 -9.62 5.57 1.02
C LEU A 184 -8.12 5.37 1.28
N GLY A 185 -7.76 4.62 2.32
CA GLY A 185 -6.37 4.29 2.63
C GLY A 185 -5.69 3.50 1.51
N SER A 186 -6.39 2.56 0.88
CA SER A 186 -5.85 1.79 -0.24
C SER A 186 -5.59 2.63 -1.49
N LEU A 187 -6.39 3.68 -1.73
CA LEU A 187 -6.19 4.62 -2.84
C LEU A 187 -4.98 5.55 -2.63
N SER A 188 -4.47 5.64 -1.41
CA SER A 188 -3.27 6.45 -1.11
C SER A 188 -1.97 5.79 -1.56
N ILE A 189 -1.99 4.51 -1.94
CA ILE A 189 -0.82 3.77 -2.43
C ILE A 189 -0.65 4.08 -3.92
N PRO A 190 0.52 4.66 -4.34
CA PRO A 190 0.69 5.13 -5.71
C PRO A 190 0.76 4.01 -6.77
N ASN A 191 1.31 2.85 -6.40
CA ASN A 191 1.42 1.72 -7.32
C ASN A 191 0.24 0.75 -7.11
N GLU A 192 -0.51 0.46 -8.18
CA GLU A 192 -1.75 -0.29 -8.11
C GLU A 192 -1.55 -1.79 -7.86
N GLU A 193 -0.50 -2.39 -8.43
CA GLU A 193 -0.14 -3.78 -8.19
C GLU A 193 0.24 -4.00 -6.72
N PHE A 194 1.03 -3.09 -6.17
CA PHE A 194 1.39 -3.10 -4.77
C PHE A 194 0.17 -2.88 -3.85
N ALA A 195 -0.73 -1.96 -4.22
CA ALA A 195 -1.99 -1.77 -3.51
C ALA A 195 -2.85 -3.05 -3.52
N SER A 196 -2.86 -3.79 -4.63
CA SER A 196 -3.61 -5.06 -4.78
C SER A 196 -3.09 -6.14 -3.83
N ALA A 197 -1.76 -6.23 -3.65
CA ALA A 197 -1.16 -7.15 -2.68
C ALA A 197 -1.62 -6.84 -1.24
N PHE A 198 -1.69 -5.55 -0.85
CA PHE A 198 -2.18 -5.16 0.46
C PHE A 198 -3.69 -5.34 0.63
N ARG A 199 -4.47 -5.22 -0.46
CA ARG A 199 -5.91 -5.56 -0.44
C ARG A 199 -6.12 -7.05 -0.16
N LEU A 200 -5.34 -7.92 -0.77
CA LEU A 200 -5.39 -9.36 -0.48
C LEU A 200 -5.00 -9.63 0.98
N LEU A 201 -3.93 -8.99 1.44
CA LEU A 201 -3.44 -9.12 2.81
C LEU A 201 -4.47 -8.63 3.86
N LYS A 202 -5.28 -7.62 3.53
CA LYS A 202 -6.39 -7.14 4.37
C LYS A 202 -7.35 -8.28 4.77
N TYR A 203 -7.74 -9.15 3.84
CA TYR A 203 -8.61 -10.30 4.15
C TYR A 203 -7.93 -11.28 5.10
N PHE A 204 -6.63 -11.50 4.93
CA PHE A 204 -5.86 -12.33 5.86
C PHE A 204 -5.91 -11.76 7.29
N PHE A 205 -5.70 -10.45 7.47
CA PHE A 205 -5.82 -9.79 8.77
C PHE A 205 -7.25 -9.77 9.30
N LEU A 206 -8.24 -9.66 8.44
CA LEU A 206 -9.64 -9.74 8.81
C LEU A 206 -9.97 -11.12 9.44
N PHE A 207 -9.52 -12.19 8.81
CA PHE A 207 -9.70 -13.54 9.38
C PHE A 207 -8.93 -13.72 10.68
N LEU A 208 -7.66 -13.32 10.73
CA LEU A 208 -6.87 -13.43 11.96
C LEU A 208 -7.45 -12.62 13.11
N GLY A 209 -7.86 -11.37 12.85
CA GLY A 209 -8.51 -10.52 13.85
C GLY A 209 -9.86 -11.05 14.29
N GLY A 210 -10.65 -11.61 13.38
CA GLY A 210 -11.96 -12.18 13.64
C GLY A 210 -11.95 -13.49 14.43
N TYR A 211 -10.90 -14.29 14.32
CA TYR A 211 -10.80 -15.61 15.00
C TYR A 211 -9.82 -15.63 16.18
N LEU A 212 -8.70 -14.91 16.10
CA LEU A 212 -7.62 -14.93 17.10
C LEU A 212 -7.49 -13.61 17.86
N GLY A 213 -8.30 -12.60 17.51
CA GLY A 213 -8.24 -11.28 18.14
C GLY A 213 -6.93 -10.54 17.89
N ILE A 214 -6.49 -9.74 18.86
CA ILE A 214 -5.25 -8.95 18.76
C ILE A 214 -4.03 -9.84 18.60
N PHE A 215 -4.01 -11.00 19.23
CA PHE A 215 -2.93 -11.98 19.07
C PHE A 215 -2.77 -12.40 17.60
N GLY A 216 -3.88 -12.66 16.91
CA GLY A 216 -3.88 -12.97 15.48
C GLY A 216 -3.31 -11.82 14.63
N ILE A 217 -3.66 -10.58 14.96
CA ILE A 217 -3.11 -9.39 14.26
C ILE A 217 -1.60 -9.30 14.44
N VAL A 218 -1.10 -9.45 15.68
CA VAL A 218 0.35 -9.40 15.96
C VAL A 218 1.09 -10.51 15.23
N ALA A 219 0.57 -11.75 15.28
CA ALA A 219 1.13 -12.88 14.56
C ALA A 219 1.13 -12.65 13.04
N GLY A 220 0.04 -12.12 12.49
CA GLY A 220 -0.08 -11.77 11.08
C GLY A 220 0.92 -10.70 10.64
N VAL A 221 1.11 -9.64 11.44
CA VAL A 221 2.14 -8.62 11.18
C VAL A 221 3.53 -9.23 11.19
N TYR A 222 3.84 -10.08 12.17
CA TYR A 222 5.12 -10.77 12.24
C TYR A 222 5.38 -11.64 10.99
N LEU A 223 4.39 -12.43 10.58
CA LEU A 223 4.49 -13.27 9.38
C LEU A 223 4.68 -12.44 8.12
N THR A 224 3.92 -11.35 7.96
CA THR A 224 4.02 -10.45 6.80
C THR A 224 5.38 -9.78 6.73
N VAL A 225 5.87 -9.22 7.84
CA VAL A 225 7.18 -8.57 7.90
C VAL A 225 8.30 -9.59 7.67
N SER A 226 8.20 -10.79 8.23
CA SER A 226 9.15 -11.89 8.02
C SER A 226 9.21 -12.30 6.54
N HIS A 227 8.05 -12.44 5.88
CA HIS A 227 7.96 -12.73 4.46
C HIS A 227 8.65 -11.64 3.61
N LEU A 228 8.28 -10.37 3.84
CA LEU A 228 8.87 -9.24 3.13
C LEU A 228 10.38 -9.08 3.37
N ALA A 229 10.86 -9.43 4.57
CA ALA A 229 12.29 -9.40 4.89
C ALA A 229 13.08 -10.50 4.18
N GLY A 230 12.45 -11.64 3.93
CA GLY A 230 13.02 -12.76 3.15
C GLY A 230 12.93 -12.58 1.64
N LEU A 231 12.06 -11.68 1.16
CA LEU A 231 11.85 -11.48 -0.26
C LEU A 231 13.03 -10.74 -0.90
N LEU A 232 13.48 -11.26 -2.04
CA LEU A 232 14.50 -10.66 -2.89
C LEU A 232 13.88 -10.24 -4.21
N SER A 233 14.33 -9.12 -4.75
CA SER A 233 14.06 -8.69 -6.12
C SER A 233 15.39 -8.59 -6.85
N PHE A 234 15.67 -9.54 -7.75
CA PHE A 234 16.91 -9.60 -8.51
C PHE A 234 18.17 -9.53 -7.62
N GLY A 235 18.14 -10.26 -6.50
CA GLY A 235 19.23 -10.32 -5.52
C GLY A 235 19.36 -9.07 -4.64
N VAL A 236 18.39 -8.15 -4.67
CA VAL A 236 18.32 -7.00 -3.77
C VAL A 236 17.20 -7.25 -2.73
N PRO A 237 17.49 -7.07 -1.43
CA PRO A 237 16.46 -7.23 -0.40
C PRO A 237 15.27 -6.28 -0.62
N TYR A 238 14.04 -6.82 -0.59
CA TYR A 238 12.83 -6.07 -0.89
C TYR A 238 12.57 -4.89 0.06
N LEU A 239 12.88 -5.07 1.36
CA LEU A 239 12.71 -4.03 2.39
C LEU A 239 13.85 -3.02 2.47
N VAL A 240 14.67 -2.84 1.43
CA VAL A 240 15.64 -1.75 1.40
C VAL A 240 14.89 -0.40 1.34
N PRO A 241 15.28 0.62 2.12
CA PRO A 241 16.44 0.76 3.00
C PRO A 241 16.22 0.35 4.47
N PHE A 242 15.09 -0.26 4.82
CA PHE A 242 14.75 -0.55 6.21
C PHE A 242 15.62 -1.66 6.83
N VAL A 243 15.95 -2.69 6.07
CA VAL A 243 16.71 -3.87 6.54
C VAL A 243 18.22 -3.72 6.36
N LYS A 244 18.65 -3.06 5.29
CA LYS A 244 20.07 -2.83 5.05
C LYS A 244 20.35 -1.33 5.17
N LYS A 245 21.07 -0.92 6.20
CA LYS A 245 21.50 0.47 6.36
C LYS A 245 22.32 0.87 5.12
N ASP A 246 21.74 1.70 4.29
CA ASP A 246 22.50 2.46 3.33
C ASP A 246 23.43 3.37 4.14
N ALA A 247 24.74 3.22 4.00
CA ALA A 247 25.75 3.91 4.81
C ALA A 247 25.60 5.46 4.81
N THR A 248 24.75 5.98 3.93
CA THR A 248 24.49 7.42 3.75
C THR A 248 23.13 7.90 4.23
N LYS A 249 22.22 6.96 4.59
CA LYS A 249 20.84 7.30 4.93
C LYS A 249 20.34 6.35 6.00
N GLY A 250 19.97 6.87 7.17
CA GLY A 250 19.35 6.09 8.22
C GLY A 250 17.98 5.52 7.79
N ILE A 251 17.36 4.72 8.67
CA ILE A 251 16.02 4.10 8.48
C ILE A 251 14.98 5.13 7.97
N GLY A 252 15.11 6.40 8.36
CA GLY A 252 14.24 7.47 7.88
C GLY A 252 14.34 7.80 6.38
N ALA A 253 15.36 7.37 5.66
CA ALA A 253 15.52 7.72 4.24
C ALA A 253 14.45 7.08 3.31
N GLY A 254 13.76 6.02 3.76
CA GLY A 254 12.62 5.44 3.08
C GLY A 254 11.36 6.31 3.22
N ILE A 255 11.12 6.85 4.41
CA ILE A 255 9.92 7.62 4.73
C ILE A 255 10.12 9.10 4.40
N TRP A 256 11.30 9.68 4.73
CA TRP A 256 11.58 11.09 4.54
C TRP A 256 12.27 11.36 3.20
N ARG A 257 11.79 12.35 2.47
CA ARG A 257 12.47 12.81 1.27
C ARG A 257 13.68 13.66 1.64
N VAL A 258 14.86 13.17 1.27
CA VAL A 258 16.11 13.94 1.45
C VAL A 258 16.22 15.02 0.36
N PRO A 259 16.54 16.30 0.69
CA PRO A 259 16.76 17.35 -0.30
C PRO A 259 17.80 16.95 -1.33
N PHE A 260 17.62 17.37 -2.60
CA PHE A 260 18.55 17.05 -3.70
C PHE A 260 20.01 17.42 -3.39
N LYS A 261 20.26 18.55 -2.74
CA LYS A 261 21.61 19.00 -2.35
C LYS A 261 22.36 18.02 -1.44
N LYS A 262 21.61 17.16 -0.70
CA LYS A 262 22.18 16.12 0.18
C LYS A 262 22.22 14.73 -0.48
N ARG A 263 21.66 14.57 -1.68
CA ARG A 263 21.59 13.30 -2.43
C ARG A 263 22.74 13.17 -3.42
N TRP A 264 23.94 13.16 -2.96
CA TRP A 264 25.14 13.10 -3.80
C TRP A 264 25.61 11.68 -4.14
N ARG A 265 25.10 10.66 -3.43
CA ARG A 265 25.41 9.24 -3.69
C ARG A 265 24.18 8.50 -4.24
N ARG A 266 24.43 7.53 -5.12
CA ARG A 266 23.41 6.57 -5.56
C ARG A 266 23.09 5.58 -4.44
N PRO A 267 21.90 4.96 -4.43
CA PRO A 267 21.55 3.90 -3.48
C PRO A 267 22.50 2.72 -3.59
N LEU A 268 22.77 2.00 -2.49
CA LEU A 268 23.69 0.86 -2.47
C LEU A 268 23.21 -0.35 -3.31
N TYR A 269 21.92 -0.43 -3.59
CA TYR A 269 21.33 -1.46 -4.45
C TYR A 269 21.52 -1.17 -5.95
N ALA A 270 21.88 0.05 -6.30
CA ALA A 270 22.29 0.36 -7.66
C ALA A 270 23.65 -0.30 -7.92
N ARG A 271 23.67 -1.34 -8.77
CA ARG A 271 24.86 -2.05 -9.18
C ARG A 271 25.69 -1.27 -10.20
N ASP A 272 25.81 0.03 -10.01
CA ASP A 272 26.50 0.91 -10.93
C ASP A 272 27.97 1.08 -10.52
N ALA A 273 28.87 1.14 -11.50
CA ALA A 273 30.28 1.43 -11.29
C ALA A 273 30.49 2.82 -10.65
N GLU A 274 29.65 3.79 -11.00
CA GLU A 274 29.69 5.13 -10.44
C GLU A 274 28.75 5.29 -9.25
N LYS A 275 29.31 5.28 -8.05
CA LYS A 275 28.56 5.50 -6.80
C LYS A 275 28.18 6.96 -6.51
N VAL A 276 28.77 7.90 -7.25
CA VAL A 276 28.56 9.35 -7.06
C VAL A 276 27.58 9.85 -8.13
N ARG A 277 26.47 10.44 -7.68
CA ARG A 277 25.42 11.01 -8.56
C ARG A 277 25.69 12.45 -8.94
N LEU A 278 26.18 13.24 -7.98
CA LEU A 278 26.46 14.66 -8.16
C LEU A 278 27.89 14.93 -7.69
N VAL A 279 28.69 15.53 -8.52
CA VAL A 279 30.01 16.05 -8.12
C VAL A 279 29.77 17.11 -7.04
N LYS A 280 30.42 16.97 -5.90
CA LYS A 280 30.34 17.93 -4.82
C LYS A 280 30.92 19.23 -5.38
N GLY A 281 30.05 20.18 -5.68
CA GLY A 281 30.50 21.46 -6.22
C GLY A 281 31.59 22.01 -5.31
N GLU A 282 32.73 22.40 -5.90
CA GLU A 282 33.76 23.15 -5.23
C GLU A 282 33.09 24.32 -4.49
N LYS A 283 33.32 24.40 -3.20
CA LYS A 283 32.96 25.59 -2.44
C LYS A 283 33.65 26.78 -3.15
N LYS A 284 32.88 27.54 -3.94
CA LYS A 284 33.37 28.84 -4.33
C LYS A 284 33.72 29.58 -3.02
N LYS A 285 35.02 29.80 -2.84
CA LYS A 285 35.56 30.70 -1.84
C LYS A 285 35.01 32.10 -2.08
#